data_cd01312ea7f0e86f275509b4cd6b3c94
#
_entry.id   cd01312ea7f0e86f275509b4cd6b3c94
#
_cell.length_a   1.000
_cell.length_b   1.000
_cell.length_c   1.000
_cell.angle_alpha   90.00
_cell.angle_beta   90.00
_cell.angle_gamma   90.00
#
_symmetry.space_group_name_H-M   'P 1'
#
loop_
_entity.id
_entity.type
_entity.pdbx_description
1 polymer ?
#
loop_
_entity_poly.entity_id
_entity_poly.type
_entity_poly.pdbx_seq_one_letter_code
_entity_poly.pdbx_strand_id
1 'polypeptide(L)'
;MEFNLKGKYGEAKVFADIIDDRTTGQIIGILNTPLGENSHVRIMPDCHAGKGCVVGTTMHVSNKVCPNIVGVDIGCGMLVVELGKIDLDLKIFDEIVHKIPSGHESYEEPSHDEYSGKRVSTSELQWYGSGLIHCNENHPGNWFKKLKCFNELDQVPRLIGNLGSLGGGNHFIEVDVDDDGNKYLVIHSGSRNLGKQVAEHYQKIAKKQYVSKRRNEVIRMAKAEGKEKDLQEILKTFKLPVWDETLFYLEDEDMQNYLHDLKLCQEFALWNRRMMALTIIERYFIETIGAHEDVVGRYKDDKIVFVSKTINVGKTAKSVWTYNFFETIHNYINFDDMILRKGSVSAKEGERLIIPMNMRDGSLICIGKGNEDWNISAPHGAGRILSRGEAKNTVSLEEYKEAMKGIYTTTVSQSTIDESPMAYKPMDSIVENIKDTVSIEKIIKPIYNFKASTEEPIWLKEKE
;
A
#
# COMPACT_ATOMS: atom_id res chain seq x y z
N MET A 1 5.78 -26.41 3.46
CA MET A 1 6.64 -26.91 4.58
C MET A 1 6.95 -25.72 5.47
N GLU A 2 6.96 -25.89 6.79
CA GLU A 2 7.29 -24.78 7.72
C GLU A 2 8.62 -25.07 8.42
N PHE A 3 9.37 -24.01 8.75
CA PHE A 3 10.63 -24.11 9.48
C PHE A 3 10.90 -22.86 10.31
N ASN A 4 11.82 -22.97 11.29
CA ASN A 4 12.15 -21.87 12.17
C ASN A 4 13.56 -21.34 11.89
N LEU A 5 13.70 -20.02 11.93
CA LEU A 5 14.99 -19.31 11.94
C LEU A 5 15.19 -18.67 13.31
N LYS A 6 16.42 -18.75 13.84
CA LYS A 6 16.76 -18.18 15.16
C LYS A 6 17.81 -17.11 15.03
N GLY A 7 17.65 -16.05 15.79
CA GLY A 7 18.62 -14.98 15.98
C GLY A 7 18.90 -14.75 17.47
N LYS A 8 19.64 -13.69 17.76
CA LYS A 8 20.05 -13.36 19.13
C LYS A 8 18.87 -12.99 20.04
N TYR A 9 17.85 -12.33 19.50
CA TYR A 9 16.75 -11.74 20.27
C TYR A 9 15.40 -12.42 20.04
N GLY A 10 15.32 -13.38 19.14
CA GLY A 10 14.05 -14.06 18.87
C GLY A 10 14.16 -15.13 17.80
N GLU A 11 12.97 -15.65 17.44
CA GLU A 11 12.84 -16.62 16.37
C GLU A 11 11.71 -16.22 15.43
N ALA A 12 11.80 -16.67 14.18
CA ALA A 12 10.76 -16.50 13.16
C ALA A 12 10.28 -17.87 12.69
N LYS A 13 8.97 -18.05 12.55
CA LYS A 13 8.38 -19.18 11.86
C LYS A 13 8.11 -18.79 10.41
N VAL A 14 8.62 -19.60 9.47
CA VAL A 14 8.54 -19.37 8.02
C VAL A 14 7.60 -20.38 7.41
N PHE A 15 6.56 -19.89 6.69
CA PHE A 15 5.53 -20.70 6.04
C PHE A 15 5.76 -20.88 4.54
N ALA A 16 7.00 -20.65 4.07
CA ALA A 16 7.39 -20.84 2.68
C ALA A 16 8.18 -22.14 2.50
N ASP A 17 8.03 -22.80 1.35
CA ASP A 17 8.77 -24.03 1.05
C ASP A 17 10.25 -23.74 0.76
N ILE A 18 10.53 -22.66 0.04
CA ILE A 18 11.87 -22.25 -0.36
C ILE A 18 12.00 -20.73 -0.23
N ILE A 19 13.11 -20.30 0.38
CA ILE A 19 13.52 -18.90 0.43
C ILE A 19 14.97 -18.77 -0.01
N ASP A 20 15.33 -17.64 -0.65
CA ASP A 20 16.69 -17.34 -1.04
C ASP A 20 17.55 -16.86 0.14
N ASP A 21 18.89 -16.88 -0.06
CA ASP A 21 19.85 -16.49 0.98
C ASP A 21 19.68 -15.03 1.42
N ARG A 22 19.28 -14.14 0.52
CA ARG A 22 19.08 -12.72 0.83
C ARG A 22 17.85 -12.53 1.72
N THR A 23 16.76 -13.23 1.42
CA THR A 23 15.56 -13.26 2.25
C THR A 23 15.87 -13.82 3.63
N THR A 24 16.59 -14.94 3.70
CA THR A 24 17.08 -15.55 4.95
C THR A 24 17.93 -14.57 5.76
N GLY A 25 18.87 -13.90 5.12
CA GLY A 25 19.73 -12.90 5.75
C GLY A 25 18.95 -11.71 6.33
N GLN A 26 17.91 -11.23 5.64
CA GLN A 26 17.05 -10.16 6.15
C GLN A 26 16.21 -10.60 7.36
N ILE A 27 15.68 -11.83 7.37
CA ILE A 27 14.94 -12.37 8.53
C ILE A 27 15.88 -12.45 9.75
N ILE A 28 17.06 -13.06 9.59
CA ILE A 28 18.06 -13.16 10.65
C ILE A 28 18.51 -11.77 11.12
N GLY A 29 18.60 -10.80 10.20
CA GLY A 29 18.88 -9.40 10.52
C GLY A 29 17.90 -8.83 11.54
N ILE A 30 16.59 -9.00 11.34
CA ILE A 30 15.55 -8.57 12.29
C ILE A 30 15.73 -9.28 13.64
N LEU A 31 15.92 -10.60 13.62
CA LEU A 31 16.03 -11.44 14.82
C LEU A 31 17.31 -11.16 15.63
N ASN A 32 18.32 -10.55 15.01
CA ASN A 32 19.55 -10.10 15.67
C ASN A 32 19.47 -8.68 16.23
N THR A 33 18.33 -8.02 16.10
CA THR A 33 18.02 -6.72 16.73
C THR A 33 17.02 -6.88 17.86
N PRO A 34 16.96 -5.94 18.81
CA PRO A 34 15.92 -5.94 19.86
C PRO A 34 14.48 -5.89 19.36
N LEU A 35 14.25 -5.67 18.05
CA LEU A 35 12.92 -5.80 17.43
C LEU A 35 12.38 -7.23 17.46
N GLY A 36 13.27 -8.23 17.45
CA GLY A 36 12.88 -9.65 17.50
C GLY A 36 12.38 -10.10 18.88
N GLU A 37 12.62 -9.31 19.94
CA GLU A 37 12.29 -9.68 21.30
C GLU A 37 10.77 -9.66 21.53
N ASN A 38 10.18 -10.80 21.90
CA ASN A 38 8.73 -10.98 22.13
C ASN A 38 7.82 -10.54 20.96
N SER A 39 8.34 -10.52 19.74
CA SER A 39 7.61 -9.99 18.58
C SER A 39 6.85 -11.04 17.75
N HIS A 40 7.00 -12.33 18.06
CA HIS A 40 6.33 -13.42 17.36
C HIS A 40 6.41 -13.26 15.83
N VAL A 41 7.66 -13.19 15.29
CA VAL A 41 7.86 -12.98 13.85
C VAL A 41 7.32 -14.16 13.05
N ARG A 42 6.49 -13.87 12.05
CA ARG A 42 5.92 -14.83 11.09
C ARG A 42 6.20 -14.38 9.67
N ILE A 43 6.58 -15.31 8.81
CA ILE A 43 6.96 -15.04 7.42
C ILE A 43 6.04 -15.82 6.49
N MET A 44 5.31 -15.08 5.65
CA MET A 44 4.29 -15.61 4.75
C MET A 44 4.87 -16.36 3.54
N PRO A 45 4.09 -17.23 2.86
CA PRO A 45 4.54 -18.04 1.72
C PRO A 45 5.04 -17.24 0.52
N ASP A 46 4.53 -16.02 0.31
CA ASP A 46 4.90 -15.11 -0.78
C ASP A 46 6.18 -14.31 -0.48
N CYS A 47 6.89 -14.63 0.61
CA CYS A 47 8.03 -13.87 1.06
C CYS A 47 9.15 -13.76 0.02
N HIS A 48 9.77 -12.59 0.01
CA HIS A 48 10.94 -12.27 -0.82
C HIS A 48 11.71 -11.10 -0.22
N ALA A 49 12.97 -10.94 -0.62
CA ALA A 49 13.79 -9.84 -0.14
C ALA A 49 13.22 -8.48 -0.55
N GLY A 50 13.03 -7.59 0.42
CA GLY A 50 12.52 -6.24 0.24
C GLY A 50 13.58 -5.16 0.51
N LYS A 51 13.16 -3.88 0.37
CA LYS A 51 13.99 -2.74 0.77
C LYS A 51 13.93 -2.61 2.29
N GLY A 52 15.02 -2.95 2.97
CA GLY A 52 15.17 -2.84 4.43
C GLY A 52 14.56 -3.97 5.26
N CYS A 53 13.62 -4.74 4.72
CA CYS A 53 12.98 -5.85 5.42
C CYS A 53 12.34 -6.81 4.40
N VAL A 54 12.20 -8.06 4.80
CA VAL A 54 11.49 -9.09 4.03
C VAL A 54 10.03 -8.69 3.85
N VAL A 55 9.54 -8.71 2.61
CA VAL A 55 8.11 -8.65 2.29
C VAL A 55 7.48 -9.99 2.68
N GLY A 56 6.28 -10.00 3.22
CA GLY A 56 5.66 -11.18 3.81
C GLY A 56 5.89 -11.31 5.32
N THR A 57 6.34 -10.24 6.00
CA THR A 57 6.61 -10.25 7.45
C THR A 57 5.40 -9.79 8.25
N THR A 58 5.08 -10.53 9.32
CA THR A 58 4.19 -10.07 10.40
C THR A 58 4.89 -10.18 11.75
N MET A 59 4.63 -9.23 12.63
CA MET A 59 5.18 -9.23 13.98
C MET A 59 4.37 -8.37 14.94
N HIS A 60 4.34 -8.72 16.21
CA HIS A 60 3.76 -7.89 17.25
C HIS A 60 4.64 -6.67 17.55
N VAL A 61 4.00 -5.53 17.69
CA VAL A 61 4.64 -4.27 18.11
C VAL A 61 4.33 -4.03 19.58
N SER A 62 5.38 -3.91 20.39
CA SER A 62 5.24 -3.62 21.84
C SER A 62 5.75 -2.22 22.17
N ASN A 63 7.03 -2.09 22.47
CA ASN A 63 7.67 -0.85 22.87
C ASN A 63 8.73 -0.33 21.88
N LYS A 64 8.81 -0.96 20.70
CA LYS A 64 9.74 -0.61 19.63
C LYS A 64 9.04 -0.74 18.28
N VAL A 65 9.31 0.19 17.38
CA VAL A 65 8.82 0.11 16.00
C VAL A 65 9.88 0.59 15.02
N CYS A 66 10.09 -0.15 13.95
CA CYS A 66 10.98 0.26 12.86
C CYS A 66 10.13 0.73 11.67
N PRO A 67 10.21 2.02 11.26
CA PRO A 67 9.45 2.54 10.13
C PRO A 67 9.71 1.79 8.82
N ASN A 68 10.94 1.36 8.56
CA ASN A 68 11.29 0.60 7.36
C ASN A 68 10.66 -0.80 7.32
N ILE A 69 10.33 -1.40 8.47
CA ILE A 69 9.62 -2.69 8.51
C ILE A 69 8.15 -2.50 8.09
N VAL A 70 7.50 -1.40 8.42
CA VAL A 70 6.19 -1.07 7.85
C VAL A 70 6.32 -0.80 6.35
N GLY A 71 7.34 -0.02 5.97
CA GLY A 71 7.65 0.37 4.60
C GLY A 71 7.21 1.79 4.27
N VAL A 72 7.66 2.26 3.11
CA VAL A 72 7.44 3.65 2.67
C VAL A 72 6.04 3.89 2.10
N ASP A 73 5.38 2.86 1.58
CA ASP A 73 3.99 2.96 1.09
C ASP A 73 3.03 2.50 2.19
N ILE A 74 2.90 3.36 3.20
CA ILE A 74 2.06 3.10 4.38
C ILE A 74 0.60 2.98 3.95
N GLY A 75 -0.09 1.94 4.42
CA GLY A 75 -1.49 1.70 4.11
C GLY A 75 -1.76 1.23 2.68
N CYS A 76 -0.69 0.82 1.94
CA CYS A 76 -0.88 0.18 0.64
C CYS A 76 -1.81 -1.03 0.78
N GLY A 77 -2.70 -1.19 -0.19
CA GLY A 77 -3.73 -2.22 -0.15
C GLY A 77 -4.66 -2.15 -1.35
N MET A 78 -5.68 -2.98 -1.32
CA MET A 78 -6.64 -3.12 -2.40
C MET A 78 -8.05 -2.81 -1.93
N LEU A 79 -8.79 -2.12 -2.79
CA LEU A 79 -10.23 -1.96 -2.73
C LEU A 79 -10.85 -2.84 -3.80
N VAL A 80 -11.82 -3.66 -3.43
CA VAL A 80 -12.62 -4.48 -4.35
C VAL A 80 -14.06 -4.00 -4.31
N VAL A 81 -14.61 -3.60 -5.47
CA VAL A 81 -16.02 -3.23 -5.63
C VAL A 81 -16.73 -4.29 -6.46
N GLU A 82 -17.80 -4.86 -5.94
CA GLU A 82 -18.60 -5.88 -6.62
C GLU A 82 -19.58 -5.21 -7.59
N LEU A 83 -19.22 -5.15 -8.87
CA LEU A 83 -20.03 -4.52 -9.90
C LEU A 83 -21.22 -5.40 -10.35
N GLY A 84 -21.17 -6.72 -10.07
CA GLY A 84 -22.18 -7.67 -10.52
C GLY A 84 -22.13 -7.95 -12.02
N LYS A 85 -23.23 -8.45 -12.58
CA LYS A 85 -23.35 -8.80 -14.01
C LYS A 85 -23.70 -7.60 -14.86
N ILE A 86 -22.78 -6.65 -14.97
CA ILE A 86 -22.95 -5.46 -15.83
C ILE A 86 -22.29 -5.71 -17.19
N ASP A 87 -22.85 -5.11 -18.23
CA ASP A 87 -22.16 -4.97 -19.51
C ASP A 87 -21.22 -3.77 -19.44
N LEU A 88 -19.92 -4.01 -19.62
CA LEU A 88 -18.87 -3.01 -19.45
C LEU A 88 -18.17 -2.79 -20.79
N ASP A 89 -18.30 -1.57 -21.36
CA ASP A 89 -17.49 -1.14 -22.48
C ASP A 89 -16.07 -0.84 -22.01
N LEU A 90 -15.14 -1.78 -22.28
CA LEU A 90 -13.76 -1.69 -21.82
C LEU A 90 -12.99 -0.54 -22.48
N LYS A 91 -13.40 -0.07 -23.65
CA LYS A 91 -12.77 1.08 -24.29
C LYS A 91 -13.13 2.38 -23.58
N ILE A 92 -14.42 2.60 -23.31
CA ILE A 92 -14.88 3.76 -22.50
C ILE A 92 -14.26 3.71 -21.12
N PHE A 93 -14.21 2.52 -20.52
CA PHE A 93 -13.59 2.32 -19.20
C PHE A 93 -12.10 2.71 -19.20
N ASP A 94 -11.33 2.28 -20.19
CA ASP A 94 -9.90 2.60 -20.35
C ASP A 94 -9.69 4.12 -20.53
N GLU A 95 -10.50 4.79 -21.35
CA GLU A 95 -10.45 6.24 -21.52
C GLU A 95 -10.70 7.01 -20.21
N ILE A 96 -11.52 6.47 -19.33
CA ILE A 96 -11.77 7.04 -17.99
C ILE A 96 -10.59 6.79 -17.06
N VAL A 97 -10.06 5.57 -17.04
CA VAL A 97 -8.94 5.20 -16.18
C VAL A 97 -7.69 6.01 -16.53
N HIS A 98 -7.44 6.27 -17.80
CA HIS A 98 -6.33 7.14 -18.25
C HIS A 98 -6.44 8.60 -17.76
N LYS A 99 -7.62 9.05 -17.31
CA LYS A 99 -7.79 10.39 -16.69
C LYS A 99 -7.48 10.39 -15.19
N ILE A 100 -7.22 9.23 -14.57
CA ILE A 100 -6.75 9.14 -13.19
C ILE A 100 -5.24 9.39 -13.17
N PRO A 101 -4.76 10.40 -12.43
CA PRO A 101 -3.33 10.65 -12.34
C PRO A 101 -2.57 9.42 -11.85
N SER A 102 -1.50 9.06 -12.54
CA SER A 102 -0.74 7.84 -12.29
C SER A 102 0.78 8.10 -12.28
N GLY A 103 1.57 7.14 -11.78
CA GLY A 103 3.01 7.32 -11.67
C GLY A 103 3.36 8.49 -10.74
N HIS A 104 4.03 9.51 -11.29
CA HIS A 104 4.41 10.75 -10.59
C HIS A 104 3.37 11.86 -10.68
N GLU A 105 2.28 11.66 -11.41
CA GLU A 105 1.25 12.68 -11.58
C GLU A 105 0.38 12.84 -10.33
N SER A 106 -0.22 14.03 -10.22
CA SER A 106 -1.21 14.39 -9.21
C SER A 106 -2.27 15.27 -9.84
N TYR A 107 -3.44 15.41 -9.21
CA TYR A 107 -4.39 16.43 -9.61
C TYR A 107 -3.79 17.83 -9.42
N GLU A 108 -4.35 18.81 -10.13
CA GLU A 108 -3.97 20.22 -9.95
C GLU A 108 -4.15 20.65 -8.49
N GLU A 109 -3.25 21.51 -8.04
CA GLU A 109 -3.33 22.09 -6.71
C GLU A 109 -4.62 22.89 -6.54
N PRO A 110 -5.25 22.88 -5.35
CA PRO A 110 -6.36 23.77 -5.06
C PRO A 110 -5.94 25.23 -5.27
N SER A 111 -6.68 25.99 -6.06
CA SER A 111 -6.38 27.40 -6.25
C SER A 111 -6.70 28.18 -4.97
N HIS A 112 -5.78 29.04 -4.51
CA HIS A 112 -5.99 29.88 -3.34
C HIS A 112 -7.07 30.98 -3.52
N ASP A 113 -7.73 31.01 -4.65
CA ASP A 113 -8.66 32.09 -5.04
C ASP A 113 -10.13 31.67 -4.91
N GLU A 114 -10.45 31.05 -3.80
CA GLU A 114 -11.77 30.42 -3.51
C GLU A 114 -12.96 31.39 -3.41
N TYR A 115 -12.72 32.69 -3.28
CA TYR A 115 -13.78 33.69 -3.10
C TYR A 115 -14.32 34.28 -4.41
N SER A 116 -13.76 33.91 -5.57
CA SER A 116 -14.12 34.49 -6.86
C SER A 116 -15.24 33.77 -7.63
N GLY A 117 -15.90 32.77 -7.02
CA GLY A 117 -16.99 32.01 -7.67
C GLY A 117 -16.52 31.08 -8.81
N LYS A 118 -15.22 30.78 -8.91
CA LYS A 118 -14.67 29.82 -9.86
C LYS A 118 -14.93 28.38 -9.43
N ARG A 119 -14.97 27.47 -10.41
CA ARG A 119 -15.17 26.02 -10.19
C ARG A 119 -14.16 25.50 -9.18
N VAL A 120 -14.68 24.76 -8.19
CA VAL A 120 -13.89 23.97 -7.24
C VAL A 120 -12.99 23.03 -8.03
N SER A 121 -11.71 22.92 -7.69
CA SER A 121 -10.78 22.02 -8.38
C SER A 121 -11.17 20.55 -8.14
N THR A 122 -10.76 19.66 -9.05
CA THR A 122 -11.03 18.22 -8.90
C THR A 122 -10.44 17.67 -7.60
N SER A 123 -9.27 18.17 -7.18
CA SER A 123 -8.65 17.76 -5.92
C SER A 123 -9.47 18.19 -4.70
N GLU A 124 -10.02 19.38 -4.69
CA GLU A 124 -10.89 19.86 -3.59
C GLU A 124 -12.18 19.02 -3.50
N LEU A 125 -12.83 18.74 -4.64
CA LEU A 125 -14.01 17.86 -4.67
C LEU A 125 -13.70 16.49 -4.07
N GLN A 126 -12.53 15.93 -4.32
CA GLN A 126 -12.12 14.66 -3.75
C GLN A 126 -11.92 14.74 -2.22
N TRP A 127 -11.32 15.81 -1.71
CA TRP A 127 -11.16 15.99 -0.28
C TRP A 127 -12.49 16.13 0.45
N TYR A 128 -13.41 16.93 -0.08
CA TYR A 128 -14.76 17.06 0.51
C TYR A 128 -15.55 15.75 0.41
N GLY A 129 -15.44 15.04 -0.71
CA GLY A 129 -16.10 13.75 -0.92
C GLY A 129 -15.54 12.62 -0.05
N SER A 130 -14.27 12.70 0.37
CA SER A 130 -13.63 11.70 1.21
C SER A 130 -14.09 11.73 2.67
N GLY A 131 -14.61 12.86 3.16
CA GLY A 131 -14.87 13.05 4.59
C GLY A 131 -13.63 13.20 5.47
N LEU A 132 -12.42 13.24 4.90
CA LEU A 132 -11.18 13.56 5.63
C LEU A 132 -11.21 14.97 6.21
N ILE A 133 -11.91 15.88 5.51
CA ILE A 133 -12.17 17.24 5.97
C ILE A 133 -13.68 17.48 6.06
N HIS A 134 -14.10 18.26 7.04
CA HIS A 134 -15.48 18.72 7.16
C HIS A 134 -15.65 20.04 6.39
N CYS A 135 -16.86 20.34 5.94
CA CYS A 135 -17.19 21.57 5.19
C CYS A 135 -16.78 22.87 5.89
N ASN A 136 -16.52 22.84 7.21
CA ASN A 136 -16.05 23.96 8.02
C ASN A 136 -14.50 24.03 8.10
N GLU A 137 -13.76 23.03 7.61
CA GLU A 137 -12.31 23.05 7.51
C GLU A 137 -11.96 23.64 6.13
N ASN A 138 -11.79 24.95 6.06
CA ASN A 138 -11.73 25.78 4.84
C ASN A 138 -10.67 25.38 3.81
N HIS A 139 -9.80 24.39 4.04
CA HIS A 139 -8.76 23.98 3.08
C HIS A 139 -8.18 22.59 3.41
N PRO A 140 -7.95 21.70 2.40
CA PRO A 140 -7.31 20.40 2.59
C PRO A 140 -5.97 20.44 3.34
N GLY A 141 -5.20 21.51 3.17
CA GLY A 141 -3.94 21.74 3.89
C GLY A 141 -4.07 21.72 5.43
N ASN A 142 -5.25 21.99 5.98
CA ASN A 142 -5.47 21.92 7.42
C ASN A 142 -5.48 20.49 7.95
N TRP A 143 -5.85 19.49 7.13
CA TRP A 143 -5.76 18.10 7.51
C TRP A 143 -4.30 17.67 7.77
N PHE A 144 -3.35 18.13 6.93
CA PHE A 144 -1.93 17.80 7.09
C PHE A 144 -1.33 18.34 8.39
N LYS A 145 -1.88 19.45 8.94
CA LYS A 145 -1.44 20.00 10.24
C LYS A 145 -1.73 19.07 11.43
N LYS A 146 -2.55 18.02 11.24
CA LYS A 146 -2.76 16.96 12.24
C LYS A 146 -1.51 16.09 12.43
N LEU A 147 -0.65 15.99 11.41
CA LEU A 147 0.59 15.23 11.47
C LEU A 147 1.60 15.88 12.42
N LYS A 148 2.23 15.09 13.27
CA LYS A 148 3.30 15.54 14.15
C LYS A 148 4.52 16.03 13.38
N CYS A 149 4.82 15.38 12.24
CA CYS A 149 5.90 15.75 11.34
C CYS A 149 5.50 16.79 10.27
N PHE A 150 4.39 17.50 10.41
CA PHE A 150 3.88 18.43 9.40
C PHE A 150 4.93 19.41 8.87
N ASN A 151 5.75 20.00 9.77
CA ASN A 151 6.77 21.00 9.39
C ASN A 151 7.94 20.40 8.58
N GLU A 152 8.03 19.09 8.52
CA GLU A 152 9.07 18.34 7.80
C GLU A 152 8.57 17.79 6.45
N LEU A 153 7.31 18.09 6.11
CA LEU A 153 6.73 17.65 4.83
C LEU A 153 7.07 18.63 3.73
N ASP A 154 7.54 18.09 2.60
CA ASP A 154 7.80 18.83 1.39
C ASP A 154 6.60 18.86 0.45
N GLN A 155 6.39 19.98 -0.26
CA GLN A 155 5.39 20.11 -1.33
C GLN A 155 3.97 19.68 -0.89
N VAL A 156 3.50 20.18 0.27
CA VAL A 156 2.14 19.89 0.76
C VAL A 156 1.04 20.09 -0.29
N PRO A 157 1.05 21.14 -1.15
CA PRO A 157 0.08 21.29 -2.23
C PRO A 157 0.02 20.06 -3.16
N ARG A 158 1.17 19.52 -3.55
CA ARG A 158 1.24 18.28 -4.34
C ARG A 158 0.71 17.06 -3.60
N LEU A 159 0.95 16.97 -2.27
CA LEU A 159 0.37 15.91 -1.44
C LEU A 159 -1.15 15.97 -1.42
N ILE A 160 -1.72 17.17 -1.41
CA ILE A 160 -3.18 17.39 -1.53
C ILE A 160 -3.69 16.80 -2.86
N GLY A 161 -3.02 17.10 -3.97
CA GLY A 161 -3.38 16.59 -5.30
C GLY A 161 -3.19 15.07 -5.48
N ASN A 162 -2.55 14.39 -4.53
CA ASN A 162 -2.35 12.94 -4.60
C ASN A 162 -3.59 12.12 -4.18
N LEU A 163 -4.58 12.71 -3.51
CA LEU A 163 -5.80 12.00 -3.14
C LEU A 163 -6.59 11.61 -4.39
N GLY A 164 -6.97 10.35 -4.52
CA GLY A 164 -7.66 9.81 -5.70
C GLY A 164 -6.73 9.52 -6.88
N SER A 165 -5.41 9.41 -6.68
CA SER A 165 -4.43 9.08 -7.71
C SER A 165 -3.83 7.69 -7.54
N LEU A 166 -3.46 7.02 -8.65
CA LEU A 166 -3.05 5.62 -8.62
C LEU A 166 -1.62 5.42 -8.12
N GLY A 167 -0.65 6.16 -8.62
CA GLY A 167 0.77 5.88 -8.40
C GLY A 167 1.38 4.93 -9.40
N GLY A 168 2.59 4.51 -9.14
CA GLY A 168 3.36 3.63 -10.01
C GLY A 168 3.80 2.34 -9.31
N GLY A 169 4.69 1.60 -9.92
CA GLY A 169 5.18 0.33 -9.41
C GLY A 169 4.17 -0.80 -9.57
N ASN A 170 3.88 -1.48 -8.47
CA ASN A 170 2.90 -2.57 -8.45
C ASN A 170 1.44 -2.10 -8.36
N HIS A 171 1.17 -0.79 -8.34
CA HIS A 171 -0.20 -0.26 -8.33
C HIS A 171 -0.91 -0.52 -9.65
N PHE A 172 -2.21 -0.81 -9.57
CA PHE A 172 -3.02 -1.14 -10.74
C PHE A 172 -4.50 -0.81 -10.52
N ILE A 173 -5.22 -0.72 -11.63
CA ILE A 173 -6.68 -0.74 -11.70
C ILE A 173 -7.06 -1.89 -12.61
N GLU A 174 -7.83 -2.86 -12.10
CA GLU A 174 -8.30 -4.02 -12.84
C GLU A 174 -9.82 -4.13 -12.83
N VAL A 175 -10.36 -4.75 -13.85
CA VAL A 175 -11.69 -5.34 -13.80
C VAL A 175 -11.52 -6.84 -14.00
N ASP A 176 -11.94 -7.57 -12.99
CA ASP A 176 -11.90 -9.03 -12.97
C ASP A 176 -13.32 -9.60 -13.14
N VAL A 177 -13.41 -10.88 -13.54
CA VAL A 177 -14.66 -11.62 -13.68
C VAL A 177 -14.55 -12.98 -12.99
N ASP A 178 -15.62 -13.39 -12.29
CA ASP A 178 -15.76 -14.76 -11.78
C ASP A 178 -16.44 -15.69 -12.78
N ASP A 179 -16.49 -17.00 -12.47
CA ASP A 179 -17.08 -18.03 -13.36
C ASP A 179 -18.58 -17.83 -13.57
N ASP A 180 -19.26 -17.08 -12.70
CA ASP A 180 -20.69 -16.73 -12.84
C ASP A 180 -20.91 -15.48 -13.69
N GLY A 181 -19.85 -14.79 -14.12
CA GLY A 181 -19.89 -13.57 -14.92
C GLY A 181 -20.08 -12.28 -14.11
N ASN A 182 -19.95 -12.33 -12.78
CA ASN A 182 -19.93 -11.11 -11.97
C ASN A 182 -18.57 -10.40 -12.14
N LYS A 183 -18.60 -9.08 -12.27
CA LYS A 183 -17.43 -8.24 -12.43
C LYS A 183 -17.03 -7.57 -11.12
N TYR A 184 -15.74 -7.36 -10.95
CA TYR A 184 -15.11 -6.78 -9.78
C TYR A 184 -14.16 -5.68 -10.23
N LEU A 185 -14.32 -4.45 -9.73
CA LEU A 185 -13.32 -3.41 -9.87
C LEU A 185 -12.31 -3.55 -8.73
N VAL A 186 -11.05 -3.80 -9.06
CA VAL A 186 -9.97 -3.94 -8.10
C VAL A 186 -8.99 -2.78 -8.27
N ILE A 187 -8.75 -2.03 -7.18
CA ILE A 187 -7.84 -0.88 -7.16
C ILE A 187 -6.75 -1.12 -6.13
N HIS A 188 -5.50 -1.21 -6.57
CA HIS A 188 -4.32 -1.33 -5.72
C HIS A 188 -3.57 -0.01 -5.65
N SER A 189 -3.56 0.62 -4.49
CA SER A 189 -2.84 1.88 -4.23
C SER A 189 -2.63 2.11 -2.73
N GLY A 190 -1.80 3.11 -2.38
CA GLY A 190 -1.43 3.42 -1.00
C GLY A 190 -1.47 4.91 -0.68
N SER A 191 -0.66 5.32 0.31
CA SER A 191 -0.59 6.70 0.80
C SER A 191 0.26 7.64 -0.06
N ARG A 192 0.69 7.18 -1.22
CA ARG A 192 1.45 7.97 -2.18
C ARG A 192 2.73 8.55 -1.55
N ASN A 193 3.13 9.75 -1.98
CA ASN A 193 4.33 10.41 -1.46
C ASN A 193 4.22 10.81 0.03
N LEU A 194 3.00 10.95 0.58
CA LEU A 194 2.80 11.26 2.00
C LEU A 194 3.42 10.19 2.89
N GLY A 195 3.04 8.91 2.70
CA GLY A 195 3.58 7.82 3.50
C GLY A 195 5.08 7.67 3.37
N LYS A 196 5.63 7.92 2.16
CA LYS A 196 7.08 7.91 1.95
C LYS A 196 7.78 8.97 2.79
N GLN A 197 7.32 10.22 2.78
CA GLN A 197 7.92 11.31 3.55
C GLN A 197 7.84 11.03 5.06
N VAL A 198 6.70 10.58 5.55
CA VAL A 198 6.51 10.20 6.96
C VAL A 198 7.46 9.07 7.36
N ALA A 199 7.51 7.98 6.60
CA ALA A 199 8.40 6.85 6.90
C ALA A 199 9.88 7.26 6.90
N GLU A 200 10.33 8.04 5.92
CA GLU A 200 11.72 8.52 5.82
C GLU A 200 12.08 9.48 6.95
N HIS A 201 11.18 10.38 7.34
CA HIS A 201 11.37 11.29 8.47
C HIS A 201 11.60 10.50 9.76
N TYR A 202 10.69 9.59 10.10
CA TYR A 202 10.81 8.81 11.33
C TYR A 202 11.96 7.79 11.31
N GLN A 203 12.36 7.29 10.14
CA GLN A 203 13.57 6.46 10.04
C GLN A 203 14.85 7.26 10.33
N LYS A 204 14.90 8.55 9.95
CA LYS A 204 16.00 9.45 10.31
C LYS A 204 16.02 9.70 11.83
N ILE A 205 14.86 9.88 12.47
CA ILE A 205 14.74 10.01 13.92
C ILE A 205 15.22 8.73 14.62
N ALA A 206 14.79 7.55 14.16
CA ALA A 206 15.22 6.26 14.70
C ALA A 206 16.75 6.11 14.68
N LYS A 207 17.39 6.48 13.56
CA LYS A 207 18.85 6.50 13.45
C LYS A 207 19.48 7.46 14.46
N LYS A 208 18.98 8.69 14.56
CA LYS A 208 19.49 9.71 15.49
C LYS A 208 19.31 9.28 16.95
N GLN A 209 18.15 8.74 17.33
CA GLN A 209 17.85 8.24 18.66
C GLN A 209 18.81 7.11 19.04
N TYR A 210 19.01 6.13 18.16
CA TYR A 210 19.91 5.03 18.37
C TYR A 210 21.35 5.49 18.59
N VAL A 211 21.88 6.36 17.72
CA VAL A 211 23.25 6.90 17.82
C VAL A 211 23.43 7.64 19.15
N SER A 212 22.46 8.46 19.54
CA SER A 212 22.51 9.23 20.80
C SER A 212 22.49 8.32 22.03
N LYS A 213 21.61 7.31 22.07
CA LYS A 213 21.56 6.33 23.17
C LYS A 213 22.88 5.59 23.34
N ARG A 214 23.44 5.09 22.24
CA ARG A 214 24.73 4.37 22.27
C ARG A 214 25.90 5.25 22.69
N ARG A 215 25.94 6.49 22.21
CA ARG A 215 26.94 7.48 22.65
C ARG A 215 26.85 7.76 24.15
N ASN A 216 25.66 7.94 24.69
CA ASN A 216 25.42 8.18 26.11
C ASN A 216 25.83 6.95 26.96
N GLU A 217 25.60 5.75 26.46
CA GLU A 217 26.04 4.50 27.09
C GLU A 217 27.57 4.43 27.22
N VAL A 218 28.27 4.73 26.13
CA VAL A 218 29.75 4.78 26.12
C VAL A 218 30.29 5.83 27.10
N ILE A 219 29.67 7.01 27.13
CA ILE A 219 30.01 8.07 28.11
C ILE A 219 29.83 7.57 29.55
N ARG A 220 28.69 6.92 29.83
CA ARG A 220 28.40 6.38 31.16
C ARG A 220 29.39 5.31 31.57
N MET A 221 29.74 4.39 30.65
CA MET A 221 30.70 3.34 30.91
C MET A 221 32.14 3.90 31.16
N ALA A 222 32.57 4.85 30.34
CA ALA A 222 33.85 5.50 30.51
C ALA A 222 33.95 6.24 31.85
N LYS A 223 32.89 6.89 32.29
CA LYS A 223 32.83 7.52 33.62
C LYS A 223 32.91 6.51 34.77
N ALA A 224 32.14 5.39 34.63
CA ALA A 224 32.14 4.33 35.65
C ALA A 224 33.54 3.66 35.78
N GLU A 225 34.33 3.63 34.69
CA GLU A 225 35.68 3.10 34.67
C GLU A 225 36.77 4.14 35.03
N GLY A 226 36.39 5.38 35.36
CA GLY A 226 37.33 6.46 35.70
C GLY A 226 38.15 6.98 34.49
N LYS A 227 37.70 6.71 33.26
CA LYS A 227 38.36 7.09 31.99
C LYS A 227 37.83 8.41 31.41
N GLU A 228 37.38 9.33 32.23
CA GLU A 228 36.81 10.61 31.78
C GLU A 228 37.78 11.44 30.95
N LYS A 229 39.10 11.35 31.25
CA LYS A 229 40.15 12.08 30.53
C LYS A 229 40.30 11.60 29.09
N ASP A 230 40.02 10.32 28.83
CA ASP A 230 40.14 9.68 27.52
C ASP A 230 38.85 9.68 26.71
N LEU A 231 37.80 10.31 27.24
CA LEU A 231 36.46 10.26 26.67
C LEU A 231 36.38 10.74 25.21
N GLN A 232 37.16 11.77 24.83
CA GLN A 232 37.20 12.26 23.46
C GLN A 232 37.78 11.23 22.48
N GLU A 233 38.80 10.50 22.90
CA GLU A 233 39.41 9.46 22.09
C GLU A 233 38.51 8.23 21.98
N ILE A 234 37.90 7.83 23.12
CA ILE A 234 36.95 6.73 23.15
C ILE A 234 35.75 7.04 22.20
N LEU A 235 35.23 8.26 22.19
CA LEU A 235 34.12 8.66 21.29
C LEU A 235 34.58 8.74 19.84
N LYS A 236 35.81 9.06 19.51
CA LYS A 236 36.37 9.01 18.11
C LYS A 236 36.48 7.59 17.58
N THR A 237 36.80 6.64 18.44
CA THR A 237 36.93 5.23 18.08
C THR A 237 35.63 4.45 18.21
N PHE A 238 34.58 5.08 18.72
CA PHE A 238 33.28 4.47 18.89
C PHE A 238 32.68 4.04 17.54
N LYS A 239 32.44 2.75 17.41
CA LYS A 239 31.72 2.18 16.26
C LYS A 239 30.34 1.76 16.70
N LEU A 240 29.33 2.12 15.89
CA LEU A 240 28.01 1.57 16.04
C LEU A 240 28.06 0.04 15.88
N PRO A 241 27.22 -0.74 16.59
CA PRO A 241 27.07 -2.17 16.31
C PRO A 241 26.79 -2.39 14.81
N VAL A 242 27.27 -3.50 14.29
CA VAL A 242 27.13 -3.91 12.89
C VAL A 242 25.69 -4.41 12.68
N TRP A 243 24.70 -3.53 12.81
CA TRP A 243 23.35 -3.78 12.35
C TRP A 243 23.14 -3.07 11.04
N ASP A 244 22.23 -3.60 10.24
CA ASP A 244 21.72 -2.88 9.08
C ASP A 244 21.07 -1.59 9.57
N GLU A 245 21.55 -0.43 9.10
CA GLU A 245 21.01 0.89 9.47
C GLU A 245 19.52 1.03 9.14
N THR A 246 19.00 0.20 8.24
CA THR A 246 17.58 0.14 7.88
C THR A 246 16.70 -0.42 9.00
N LEU A 247 17.28 -1.09 9.99
CA LEU A 247 16.59 -1.71 11.13
C LEU A 247 16.67 -0.87 12.42
N PHE A 248 17.09 0.39 12.34
CA PHE A 248 16.96 1.29 13.49
C PHE A 248 15.48 1.54 13.80
N TYR A 249 15.17 1.57 15.07
CA TYR A 249 13.80 1.60 15.58
C TYR A 249 13.57 2.80 16.52
N LEU A 250 12.32 3.15 16.68
CA LEU A 250 11.81 4.17 17.57
C LEU A 250 11.32 3.55 18.87
N GLU A 251 11.46 4.31 19.95
CA GLU A 251 10.95 3.99 21.27
C GLU A 251 10.31 5.27 21.88
N ASP A 252 9.63 5.11 22.98
CA ASP A 252 9.09 6.18 23.80
C ASP A 252 8.20 7.19 23.01
N GLU A 253 8.39 8.48 23.19
CA GLU A 253 7.61 9.54 22.56
C GLU A 253 7.72 9.54 21.03
N ASP A 254 8.92 9.30 20.49
CA ASP A 254 9.12 9.26 19.03
C ASP A 254 8.33 8.11 18.38
N MET A 255 8.22 6.97 19.08
CA MET A 255 7.36 5.87 18.66
C MET A 255 5.88 6.30 18.63
N GLN A 256 5.40 6.96 19.68
CA GLN A 256 4.01 7.41 19.75
C GLN A 256 3.68 8.44 18.67
N ASN A 257 4.60 9.37 18.39
CA ASN A 257 4.46 10.34 17.32
C ASN A 257 4.40 9.65 15.94
N TYR A 258 5.26 8.64 15.71
CA TYR A 258 5.21 7.86 14.48
C TYR A 258 3.89 7.08 14.33
N LEU A 259 3.43 6.41 15.38
CA LEU A 259 2.17 5.66 15.34
C LEU A 259 0.97 6.57 15.07
N HIS A 260 0.97 7.78 15.61
CA HIS A 260 -0.04 8.78 15.31
C HIS A 260 -0.05 9.16 13.83
N ASP A 261 1.11 9.48 13.25
CA ASP A 261 1.22 9.89 11.86
C ASP A 261 1.00 8.71 10.89
N LEU A 262 1.43 7.51 11.29
CA LEU A 262 1.14 6.26 10.59
C LEU A 262 -0.36 6.04 10.41
N LYS A 263 -1.14 6.25 11.47
CA LYS A 263 -2.61 6.11 11.43
C LYS A 263 -3.24 7.07 10.42
N LEU A 264 -2.78 8.33 10.40
CA LEU A 264 -3.25 9.31 9.41
C LEU A 264 -2.87 8.91 7.96
N CYS A 265 -1.66 8.38 7.77
CA CYS A 265 -1.27 7.85 6.44
C CYS A 265 -2.12 6.66 6.00
N GLN A 266 -2.48 5.75 6.91
CA GLN A 266 -3.39 4.63 6.63
C GLN A 266 -4.79 5.13 6.24
N GLU A 267 -5.29 6.14 6.94
CA GLU A 267 -6.57 6.79 6.63
C GLU A 267 -6.53 7.48 5.26
N PHE A 268 -5.46 8.21 4.95
CA PHE A 268 -5.26 8.80 3.63
C PHE A 268 -5.25 7.73 2.51
N ALA A 269 -4.53 6.64 2.70
CA ALA A 269 -4.44 5.55 1.72
C ALA A 269 -5.80 4.89 1.45
N LEU A 270 -6.61 4.68 2.50
CA LEU A 270 -7.97 4.17 2.40
C LEU A 270 -8.83 5.10 1.52
N TRP A 271 -8.84 6.38 1.81
CA TRP A 271 -9.62 7.34 1.04
C TRP A 271 -9.07 7.55 -0.37
N ASN A 272 -7.75 7.41 -0.57
CA ASN A 272 -7.15 7.45 -1.89
C ASN A 272 -7.77 6.39 -2.83
N ARG A 273 -7.88 5.13 -2.39
CA ARG A 273 -8.51 4.04 -3.16
C ARG A 273 -10.00 4.31 -3.37
N ARG A 274 -10.70 4.70 -2.33
CA ARG A 274 -12.14 5.00 -2.36
C ARG A 274 -12.50 6.10 -3.34
N MET A 275 -11.71 7.18 -3.36
CA MET A 275 -11.96 8.28 -4.28
C MET A 275 -11.74 7.90 -5.74
N MET A 276 -10.72 7.06 -6.03
CA MET A 276 -10.56 6.50 -7.38
C MET A 276 -11.77 5.68 -7.81
N ALA A 277 -12.28 4.79 -6.96
CA ALA A 277 -13.47 3.98 -7.28
C ALA A 277 -14.71 4.85 -7.55
N LEU A 278 -14.96 5.85 -6.69
CA LEU A 278 -16.05 6.79 -6.91
C LEU A 278 -15.93 7.51 -8.26
N THR A 279 -14.74 8.07 -8.53
CA THR A 279 -14.45 8.82 -9.77
C THR A 279 -14.64 7.95 -11.01
N ILE A 280 -14.14 6.72 -11.00
CA ILE A 280 -14.22 5.80 -12.14
C ILE A 280 -15.66 5.42 -12.42
N ILE A 281 -16.41 4.97 -11.40
CA ILE A 281 -17.78 4.49 -11.56
C ILE A 281 -18.72 5.65 -11.93
N GLU A 282 -18.57 6.80 -11.27
CA GLU A 282 -19.36 7.99 -11.57
C GLU A 282 -19.17 8.45 -13.02
N ARG A 283 -17.93 8.57 -13.47
CA ARG A 283 -17.63 8.94 -14.87
C ARG A 283 -18.14 7.91 -15.86
N TYR A 284 -18.01 6.62 -15.54
CA TYR A 284 -18.53 5.57 -16.40
C TYR A 284 -20.06 5.67 -16.58
N PHE A 285 -20.81 5.96 -15.53
CA PHE A 285 -22.25 6.20 -15.63
C PHE A 285 -22.57 7.46 -16.46
N ILE A 286 -21.83 8.56 -16.27
CA ILE A 286 -22.05 9.78 -17.05
C ILE A 286 -21.86 9.51 -18.54
N GLU A 287 -20.77 8.84 -18.92
CA GLU A 287 -20.45 8.55 -20.33
C GLU A 287 -21.39 7.54 -21.00
N THR A 288 -21.87 6.53 -20.25
CA THR A 288 -22.65 5.41 -20.83
C THR A 288 -24.15 5.60 -20.77
N ILE A 289 -24.68 6.26 -19.74
CA ILE A 289 -26.13 6.46 -19.57
C ILE A 289 -26.56 7.80 -20.16
N GLY A 290 -25.62 8.65 -20.59
CA GLY A 290 -25.94 10.00 -21.09
C GLY A 290 -26.56 10.89 -20.02
N ALA A 291 -26.28 10.60 -18.75
CA ALA A 291 -26.71 11.40 -17.62
C ALA A 291 -25.89 12.70 -17.62
N HIS A 292 -26.35 13.68 -18.37
CA HIS A 292 -25.64 14.95 -18.53
C HIS A 292 -25.49 15.75 -17.23
N GLU A 293 -26.16 15.39 -16.14
CA GLU A 293 -26.04 16.11 -14.85
C GLU A 293 -26.36 15.17 -13.67
N ASP A 294 -25.58 15.32 -12.59
CA ASP A 294 -25.87 14.86 -11.24
C ASP A 294 -25.87 13.34 -10.97
N VAL A 295 -24.86 12.60 -11.42
CA VAL A 295 -24.51 11.33 -10.75
C VAL A 295 -23.58 11.67 -9.57
N VAL A 296 -24.00 11.33 -8.35
CA VAL A 296 -23.22 11.54 -7.14
C VAL A 296 -23.01 10.21 -6.43
N GLY A 297 -21.76 9.82 -6.31
CA GLY A 297 -21.32 8.65 -5.54
C GLY A 297 -20.99 9.01 -4.09
N ARG A 298 -21.28 8.12 -3.16
CA ARG A 298 -20.86 8.24 -1.76
C ARG A 298 -20.72 6.87 -1.09
N TYR A 299 -19.85 6.80 -0.10
CA TYR A 299 -19.81 5.67 0.82
C TYR A 299 -20.90 5.84 1.88
N LYS A 300 -21.67 4.79 2.09
CA LYS A 300 -22.71 4.74 3.13
C LYS A 300 -22.71 3.34 3.72
N ASP A 301 -22.38 3.25 5.00
CA ASP A 301 -22.18 1.99 5.69
C ASP A 301 -21.13 1.14 4.91
N ASP A 302 -21.39 -0.14 4.67
CA ASP A 302 -20.51 -1.04 3.92
C ASP A 302 -20.83 -1.07 2.41
N LYS A 303 -21.36 0.03 1.85
CA LYS A 303 -21.78 0.12 0.44
C LYS A 303 -21.35 1.41 -0.20
N ILE A 304 -21.17 1.35 -1.52
CA ILE A 304 -21.07 2.52 -2.37
C ILE A 304 -22.47 2.77 -2.99
N VAL A 305 -22.99 3.96 -2.83
CA VAL A 305 -24.32 4.34 -3.35
C VAL A 305 -24.14 5.46 -4.36
N PHE A 306 -24.60 5.24 -5.59
CA PHE A 306 -24.67 6.25 -6.62
C PHE A 306 -26.14 6.68 -6.81
N VAL A 307 -26.34 7.97 -6.93
CA VAL A 307 -27.68 8.56 -7.16
C VAL A 307 -27.60 9.44 -8.40
N SER A 308 -28.42 9.14 -9.41
CA SER A 308 -28.63 10.02 -10.55
C SER A 308 -29.98 10.67 -10.45
N LYS A 309 -30.07 11.95 -10.78
CA LYS A 309 -31.35 12.69 -10.96
C LYS A 309 -31.47 13.03 -12.44
N THR A 310 -32.43 12.43 -13.12
CA THR A 310 -32.77 12.79 -14.49
C THR A 310 -34.01 13.70 -14.46
N ILE A 311 -33.91 14.91 -15.00
CA ILE A 311 -35.02 15.86 -15.12
C ILE A 311 -35.54 15.78 -16.57
N ASN A 312 -36.64 15.08 -16.80
CA ASN A 312 -37.35 15.09 -18.08
C ASN A 312 -38.67 15.81 -17.92
N VAL A 313 -38.83 16.92 -18.66
CA VAL A 313 -40.10 17.69 -18.85
C VAL A 313 -41.06 17.59 -17.66
N GLY A 314 -40.69 18.19 -16.54
CA GLY A 314 -41.58 18.30 -15.36
C GLY A 314 -41.70 17.05 -14.48
N LYS A 315 -40.92 15.97 -14.75
CA LYS A 315 -40.83 14.80 -13.88
C LYS A 315 -39.36 14.50 -13.55
N THR A 316 -39.05 14.41 -12.27
CA THR A 316 -37.73 13.99 -11.78
C THR A 316 -37.77 12.48 -11.59
N ALA A 317 -37.00 11.74 -12.39
CA ALA A 317 -36.70 10.34 -12.12
C ALA A 317 -35.39 10.25 -11.30
N LYS A 318 -35.39 9.38 -10.30
CA LYS A 318 -34.21 9.12 -9.45
C LYS A 318 -33.84 7.66 -9.63
N SER A 319 -32.62 7.43 -10.12
CA SER A 319 -32.02 6.09 -10.15
C SER A 319 -31.02 5.96 -9.03
N VAL A 320 -30.95 4.78 -8.40
CA VAL A 320 -30.05 4.48 -7.31
C VAL A 320 -29.38 3.15 -7.62
N TRP A 321 -28.04 3.16 -7.62
CA TRP A 321 -27.21 1.95 -7.73
C TRP A 321 -26.45 1.77 -6.43
N THR A 322 -26.31 0.52 -6.00
CA THR A 322 -25.63 0.17 -4.76
C THR A 322 -24.70 -1.00 -4.98
N TYR A 323 -23.44 -0.84 -4.60
CA TYR A 323 -22.40 -1.85 -4.73
C TYR A 323 -21.84 -2.21 -3.36
N ASN A 324 -21.59 -3.51 -3.14
CA ASN A 324 -20.79 -3.96 -2.01
C ASN A 324 -19.31 -3.70 -2.32
N PHE A 325 -18.51 -3.54 -1.28
CA PHE A 325 -17.06 -3.47 -1.38
C PHE A 325 -16.39 -4.04 -0.14
N PHE A 326 -15.13 -4.38 -0.27
CA PHE A 326 -14.25 -4.70 0.86
C PHE A 326 -12.83 -4.22 0.56
N GLU A 327 -12.02 -4.09 1.61
CA GLU A 327 -10.64 -3.62 1.49
C GLU A 327 -9.67 -4.59 2.17
N THR A 328 -8.47 -4.69 1.61
CA THR A 328 -7.37 -5.52 2.12
C THR A 328 -6.10 -4.68 2.16
N ILE A 329 -5.50 -4.51 3.33
CA ILE A 329 -4.32 -3.65 3.53
C ILE A 329 -3.11 -4.53 3.85
N HIS A 330 -1.92 -4.20 3.34
CA HIS A 330 -0.73 -5.04 3.47
C HIS A 330 0.57 -4.36 3.91
N ASN A 331 0.60 -3.05 4.14
CA ASN A 331 1.74 -2.33 4.73
C ASN A 331 1.23 -1.42 5.85
N TYR A 332 1.02 -1.95 7.04
CA TYR A 332 0.36 -1.22 8.11
C TYR A 332 0.61 -1.82 9.50
N ILE A 333 0.21 -1.10 10.52
CA ILE A 333 0.03 -1.64 11.87
C ILE A 333 -1.47 -1.59 12.18
N ASN A 334 -2.02 -2.72 12.55
CA ASN A 334 -3.39 -2.77 13.06
C ASN A 334 -3.37 -2.33 14.53
N PHE A 335 -4.09 -1.26 14.85
CA PHE A 335 -4.08 -0.66 16.18
C PHE A 335 -4.95 -1.42 17.19
N ASP A 336 -5.78 -2.38 16.77
CA ASP A 336 -6.59 -3.21 17.67
C ASP A 336 -5.77 -4.35 18.27
N ASP A 337 -4.89 -4.99 17.47
CA ASP A 337 -4.08 -6.15 17.85
C ASP A 337 -2.58 -5.85 17.91
N MET A 338 -2.16 -4.66 17.52
CA MET A 338 -0.77 -4.20 17.44
C MET A 338 0.11 -5.13 16.59
N ILE A 339 -0.45 -5.74 15.54
CA ILE A 339 0.30 -6.53 14.58
C ILE A 339 0.73 -5.64 13.41
N LEU A 340 2.05 -5.57 13.22
CA LEU A 340 2.67 -4.99 12.04
C LEU A 340 2.62 -6.01 10.91
N ARG A 341 2.19 -5.58 9.73
CA ARG A 341 2.14 -6.38 8.50
C ARG A 341 2.88 -5.67 7.37
N LYS A 342 3.89 -6.35 6.82
CA LYS A 342 4.71 -5.90 5.70
C LYS A 342 4.54 -6.84 4.52
N GLY A 343 3.76 -6.44 3.51
CA GLY A 343 3.41 -7.37 2.43
C GLY A 343 2.69 -8.60 2.96
N SER A 344 1.77 -8.39 3.89
CA SER A 344 0.91 -9.40 4.50
C SER A 344 -0.42 -8.75 4.86
N VAL A 345 -1.48 -9.51 4.87
CA VAL A 345 -2.84 -9.02 5.11
C VAL A 345 -3.44 -9.63 6.36
N SER A 346 -4.45 -8.98 6.94
CA SER A 346 -5.27 -9.55 7.99
C SER A 346 -6.08 -10.73 7.45
N ALA A 347 -6.27 -11.76 8.28
CA ALA A 347 -7.07 -12.94 7.98
C ALA A 347 -7.84 -13.39 9.24
N LYS A 348 -8.53 -12.44 9.89
CA LYS A 348 -9.40 -12.71 11.03
C LYS A 348 -10.48 -13.72 10.63
N GLU A 349 -11.01 -14.47 11.59
CA GLU A 349 -12.07 -15.42 11.31
C GLU A 349 -13.28 -14.72 10.64
N GLY A 350 -13.68 -15.22 9.48
CA GLY A 350 -14.77 -14.66 8.69
C GLY A 350 -14.43 -13.38 7.93
N GLU A 351 -13.22 -12.81 8.07
CA GLU A 351 -12.79 -11.61 7.33
C GLU A 351 -12.59 -11.94 5.85
N ARG A 352 -13.18 -11.13 4.99
CA ARG A 352 -13.02 -11.25 3.54
C ARG A 352 -11.81 -10.47 3.07
N LEU A 353 -10.96 -11.11 2.27
CA LEU A 353 -9.71 -10.53 1.78
C LEU A 353 -9.42 -10.95 0.34
N ILE A 354 -8.54 -10.20 -0.34
CA ILE A 354 -8.09 -10.52 -1.70
C ILE A 354 -6.58 -10.77 -1.70
N ILE A 355 -6.15 -11.80 -2.45
CA ILE A 355 -4.75 -12.14 -2.69
C ILE A 355 -4.53 -12.13 -4.21
N PRO A 356 -3.99 -11.04 -4.79
CA PRO A 356 -3.70 -10.95 -6.23
C PRO A 356 -2.50 -11.81 -6.59
N MET A 357 -2.58 -12.49 -7.72
CA MET A 357 -1.48 -13.29 -8.25
C MET A 357 -0.61 -12.45 -9.21
N ASN A 358 -1.15 -12.12 -10.34
CA ASN A 358 -0.52 -11.25 -11.34
C ASN A 358 -1.58 -10.79 -12.35
N MET A 359 -1.21 -9.90 -13.26
CA MET A 359 -2.11 -9.27 -14.21
C MET A 359 -2.70 -10.20 -15.30
N ARG A 360 -2.38 -11.52 -15.28
CA ARG A 360 -2.94 -12.56 -16.15
C ARG A 360 -3.77 -13.58 -15.38
N ASP A 361 -3.21 -14.07 -14.28
CA ASP A 361 -3.80 -15.19 -13.54
C ASP A 361 -4.91 -14.74 -12.58
N GLY A 362 -4.99 -13.43 -12.30
CA GLY A 362 -6.06 -12.83 -11.51
C GLY A 362 -5.81 -12.85 -10.01
N SER A 363 -6.88 -12.99 -9.23
CA SER A 363 -6.87 -12.84 -7.79
C SER A 363 -7.72 -13.90 -7.08
N LEU A 364 -7.34 -14.23 -5.86
CA LEU A 364 -8.12 -15.09 -4.97
C LEU A 364 -8.94 -14.22 -4.01
N ILE A 365 -10.26 -14.34 -4.00
CA ILE A 365 -11.10 -13.83 -2.93
C ILE A 365 -11.18 -14.93 -1.88
N CYS A 366 -10.81 -14.60 -0.64
CA CYS A 366 -10.65 -15.56 0.45
C CYS A 366 -11.41 -15.11 1.69
N ILE A 367 -11.67 -16.09 2.58
CA ILE A 367 -12.19 -15.87 3.93
C ILE A 367 -11.12 -16.29 4.93
N GLY A 368 -10.75 -15.40 5.84
CA GLY A 368 -9.78 -15.64 6.90
C GLY A 368 -10.27 -16.69 7.89
N LYS A 369 -9.34 -17.46 8.45
CA LYS A 369 -9.59 -18.53 9.46
C LYS A 369 -9.20 -18.13 10.88
N GLY A 370 -8.65 -16.94 11.09
CA GLY A 370 -8.23 -16.46 12.39
C GLY A 370 -7.05 -17.25 12.99
N ASN A 371 -6.18 -17.84 12.17
CA ASN A 371 -5.09 -18.69 12.66
C ASN A 371 -4.03 -17.89 13.42
N GLU A 372 -3.99 -18.07 14.75
CA GLU A 372 -3.07 -17.36 15.65
C GLU A 372 -1.60 -17.70 15.37
N ASP A 373 -1.30 -18.93 14.93
CA ASP A 373 0.08 -19.32 14.59
C ASP A 373 0.63 -18.55 13.37
N TRP A 374 -0.26 -17.97 12.58
CA TRP A 374 0.04 -17.07 11.45
C TRP A 374 -0.04 -15.59 11.82
N ASN A 375 -0.10 -15.24 13.10
CA ASN A 375 -0.44 -13.87 13.55
C ASN A 375 -1.75 -13.38 12.91
N ILE A 376 -2.74 -14.27 12.77
CA ILE A 376 -4.04 -13.93 12.16
C ILE A 376 -3.83 -13.21 10.81
N SER A 377 -2.94 -13.76 9.96
CA SER A 377 -2.50 -13.10 8.74
C SER A 377 -2.38 -14.07 7.58
N ALA A 378 -2.40 -13.54 6.35
CA ALA A 378 -2.20 -14.26 5.10
C ALA A 378 -1.21 -13.52 4.19
N PRO A 379 -0.67 -14.15 3.14
CA PRO A 379 0.13 -13.46 2.15
C PRO A 379 -0.69 -12.38 1.42
N HIS A 380 -0.01 -11.33 0.96
CA HIS A 380 -0.65 -10.24 0.23
C HIS A 380 -0.72 -10.43 -1.28
N GLY A 381 -0.07 -11.47 -1.81
CA GLY A 381 0.02 -11.73 -3.25
C GLY A 381 0.76 -13.01 -3.56
N ALA A 382 1.17 -13.20 -4.82
CA ALA A 382 1.93 -14.36 -5.25
C ALA A 382 3.39 -14.34 -4.77
N GLY A 383 3.96 -13.17 -4.52
CA GLY A 383 5.40 -13.00 -4.34
C GLY A 383 6.17 -13.08 -5.67
N ARG A 384 7.35 -12.48 -5.69
CA ARG A 384 8.17 -12.41 -6.90
C ARG A 384 9.19 -13.52 -6.93
N ILE A 385 9.44 -14.08 -8.13
CA ILE A 385 10.60 -14.96 -8.42
C ILE A 385 11.72 -14.20 -9.13
N LEU A 386 11.40 -13.11 -9.83
CA LEU A 386 12.39 -12.22 -10.45
C LEU A 386 12.36 -10.87 -9.75
N SER A 387 13.52 -10.33 -9.43
CA SER A 387 13.63 -8.92 -9.06
C SER A 387 13.20 -8.02 -10.24
N ARG A 388 12.89 -6.75 -9.98
CA ARG A 388 12.53 -5.79 -11.05
C ARG A 388 13.60 -5.67 -12.11
N GLY A 389 14.90 -5.66 -11.70
CA GLY A 389 16.03 -5.60 -12.61
C GLY A 389 16.18 -6.86 -13.44
N GLU A 390 16.06 -8.04 -12.83
CA GLU A 390 16.10 -9.32 -13.55
C GLU A 390 14.97 -9.43 -14.55
N ALA A 391 13.73 -9.09 -14.20
CA ALA A 391 12.60 -9.12 -15.11
C ALA A 391 12.83 -8.20 -16.32
N LYS A 392 13.33 -6.98 -16.13
CA LYS A 392 13.70 -6.05 -17.22
C LYS A 392 14.77 -6.61 -18.17
N ASN A 393 15.66 -7.47 -17.67
CA ASN A 393 16.77 -8.02 -18.44
C ASN A 393 16.46 -9.38 -19.08
N THR A 394 15.47 -10.13 -18.57
CA THR A 394 15.21 -11.53 -18.98
C THR A 394 13.90 -11.71 -19.72
N VAL A 395 12.90 -10.87 -19.47
CA VAL A 395 11.59 -10.96 -20.13
C VAL A 395 11.58 -10.11 -21.39
N SER A 396 11.18 -10.68 -22.52
CA SER A 396 10.99 -9.93 -23.76
C SER A 396 9.60 -9.28 -23.81
N LEU A 397 9.50 -8.16 -24.55
CA LEU A 397 8.21 -7.49 -24.74
C LEU A 397 7.21 -8.36 -25.51
N GLU A 398 7.69 -9.21 -26.39
CA GLU A 398 6.89 -10.17 -27.16
C GLU A 398 6.26 -11.22 -26.26
N GLU A 399 7.04 -11.83 -25.36
CA GLU A 399 6.54 -12.77 -24.36
C GLU A 399 5.52 -12.12 -23.44
N TYR A 400 5.77 -10.87 -23.02
CA TYR A 400 4.84 -10.12 -22.19
C TYR A 400 3.52 -9.87 -22.92
N LYS A 401 3.54 -9.41 -24.18
CA LYS A 401 2.34 -9.22 -25.00
C LYS A 401 1.58 -10.52 -25.21
N GLU A 402 2.30 -11.62 -25.45
CA GLU A 402 1.68 -12.95 -25.62
C GLU A 402 0.98 -13.40 -24.34
N ALA A 403 1.62 -13.21 -23.16
CA ALA A 403 1.06 -13.58 -21.88
C ALA A 403 -0.21 -12.79 -21.53
N MET A 404 -0.38 -11.59 -22.10
CA MET A 404 -1.54 -10.71 -21.85
C MET A 404 -2.65 -10.85 -22.90
N LYS A 405 -2.53 -11.78 -23.85
CA LYS A 405 -3.61 -12.03 -24.82
C LYS A 405 -4.92 -12.40 -24.16
N GLY A 406 -5.99 -11.76 -24.60
CA GLY A 406 -7.35 -11.95 -24.06
C GLY A 406 -7.71 -10.98 -22.92
N ILE A 407 -6.77 -10.18 -22.44
CA ILE A 407 -6.99 -9.14 -21.45
C ILE A 407 -6.89 -7.79 -22.13
N TYR A 408 -7.90 -6.94 -21.97
CA TYR A 408 -7.85 -5.59 -22.51
C TYR A 408 -6.88 -4.75 -21.69
N THR A 409 -5.82 -4.27 -22.30
CA THR A 409 -4.82 -3.42 -21.66
C THR A 409 -4.09 -2.54 -22.68
N THR A 410 -3.85 -1.30 -22.34
CA THR A 410 -3.09 -0.32 -23.15
C THR A 410 -1.71 -0.03 -22.54
N THR A 411 -1.36 -0.69 -21.44
CA THR A 411 -0.15 -0.39 -20.66
C THR A 411 0.96 -1.43 -20.76
N VAL A 412 0.81 -2.46 -21.59
CA VAL A 412 1.86 -3.46 -21.86
C VAL A 412 2.97 -2.82 -22.70
N SER A 413 4.08 -2.51 -22.04
CA SER A 413 5.20 -1.79 -22.65
C SER A 413 6.53 -2.17 -21.98
N GLN A 414 7.65 -1.69 -22.55
CA GLN A 414 8.98 -1.87 -21.93
C GLN A 414 9.06 -1.25 -20.52
N SER A 415 8.34 -0.17 -20.26
CA SER A 415 8.36 0.51 -18.97
C SER A 415 7.59 -0.21 -17.87
N THR A 416 6.73 -1.18 -18.22
CA THR A 416 5.95 -2.00 -17.27
C THR A 416 6.37 -3.48 -17.27
N ILE A 417 7.42 -3.85 -18.00
CA ILE A 417 7.84 -5.25 -18.19
C ILE A 417 8.27 -5.93 -16.88
N ASP A 418 8.75 -5.16 -15.92
CA ASP A 418 9.11 -5.66 -14.60
C ASP A 418 7.91 -6.15 -13.77
N GLU A 419 6.69 -5.83 -14.19
CA GLU A 419 5.44 -6.30 -13.58
C GLU A 419 4.75 -7.41 -14.41
N SER A 420 5.43 -7.93 -15.44
CA SER A 420 4.90 -9.02 -16.27
C SER A 420 4.55 -10.27 -15.45
N PRO A 421 3.57 -11.09 -15.86
CA PRO A 421 3.17 -12.30 -15.14
C PRO A 421 4.34 -13.25 -14.83
N MET A 422 5.36 -13.32 -15.71
CA MET A 422 6.54 -14.18 -15.57
C MET A 422 7.43 -13.80 -14.36
N ALA A 423 7.26 -12.61 -13.79
CA ALA A 423 8.04 -12.18 -12.63
C ALA A 423 7.53 -12.74 -11.29
N TYR A 424 6.39 -13.44 -11.29
CA TYR A 424 5.67 -13.86 -10.08
C TYR A 424 5.64 -15.39 -9.92
N LYS A 425 5.49 -15.86 -8.67
CA LYS A 425 5.31 -17.28 -8.36
C LYS A 425 4.00 -17.80 -9.00
N PRO A 426 3.95 -19.07 -9.41
CA PRO A 426 2.71 -19.68 -9.90
C PRO A 426 1.62 -19.68 -8.83
N MET A 427 0.36 -19.48 -9.24
CA MET A 427 -0.81 -19.47 -8.34
C MET A 427 -0.90 -20.74 -7.51
N ASP A 428 -0.69 -21.92 -8.10
CA ASP A 428 -0.82 -23.23 -7.42
C ASP A 428 0.10 -23.33 -6.20
N SER A 429 1.31 -22.76 -6.27
CA SER A 429 2.25 -22.77 -5.15
C SER A 429 1.75 -21.94 -3.97
N ILE A 430 1.01 -20.86 -4.23
CA ILE A 430 0.43 -20.03 -3.18
C ILE A 430 -0.81 -20.72 -2.60
N VAL A 431 -1.71 -21.21 -3.47
CA VAL A 431 -2.94 -21.91 -3.06
C VAL A 431 -2.66 -23.08 -2.12
N GLU A 432 -1.60 -23.84 -2.38
CA GLU A 432 -1.23 -24.97 -1.51
C GLU A 432 -0.80 -24.50 -0.11
N ASN A 433 -0.07 -23.41 -0.02
CA ASN A 433 0.55 -22.95 1.22
C ASN A 433 -0.35 -22.07 2.10
N ILE A 434 -1.51 -21.60 1.60
CA ILE A 434 -2.41 -20.71 2.38
C ILE A 434 -3.59 -21.43 3.05
N LYS A 435 -3.73 -22.74 2.86
CA LYS A 435 -4.89 -23.52 3.33
C LYS A 435 -5.12 -23.43 4.83
N ASP A 436 -4.07 -23.23 5.62
CA ASP A 436 -4.17 -23.15 7.07
C ASP A 436 -4.69 -21.80 7.57
N THR A 437 -4.54 -20.74 6.77
CA THR A 437 -4.89 -19.37 7.21
C THR A 437 -6.12 -18.80 6.51
N VAL A 438 -6.46 -19.26 5.30
CA VAL A 438 -7.65 -18.83 4.58
C VAL A 438 -8.38 -19.98 3.89
N SER A 439 -9.65 -19.78 3.58
CA SER A 439 -10.40 -20.58 2.61
C SER A 439 -10.68 -19.73 1.37
N ILE A 440 -10.45 -20.29 0.16
CA ILE A 440 -10.73 -19.61 -1.09
C ILE A 440 -12.23 -19.62 -1.33
N GLU A 441 -12.84 -18.45 -1.43
CA GLU A 441 -14.25 -18.28 -1.77
C GLU A 441 -14.43 -18.38 -3.28
N LYS A 442 -13.60 -17.68 -4.06
CA LYS A 442 -13.63 -17.70 -5.52
C LYS A 442 -12.32 -17.20 -6.13
N ILE A 443 -12.11 -17.53 -7.40
CA ILE A 443 -11.04 -17.01 -8.24
C ILE A 443 -11.67 -16.02 -9.20
N ILE A 444 -11.08 -14.83 -9.32
CA ILE A 444 -11.48 -13.80 -10.28
C ILE A 444 -10.35 -13.57 -11.27
N LYS A 445 -10.66 -13.44 -12.57
CA LYS A 445 -9.68 -13.33 -13.66
C LYS A 445 -9.80 -11.99 -14.36
N PRO A 446 -8.69 -11.31 -14.69
CA PRO A 446 -8.74 -9.99 -15.29
C PRO A 446 -9.29 -10.07 -16.72
N ILE A 447 -10.21 -9.16 -17.01
CA ILE A 447 -10.67 -8.84 -18.36
C ILE A 447 -10.15 -7.48 -18.82
N TYR A 448 -9.72 -6.65 -17.85
CA TYR A 448 -9.10 -5.35 -18.06
C TYR A 448 -7.98 -5.13 -17.03
N ASN A 449 -6.85 -4.57 -17.48
CA ASN A 449 -5.77 -4.16 -16.57
C ASN A 449 -5.13 -2.84 -17.02
N PHE A 450 -4.95 -1.94 -16.08
CA PHE A 450 -4.18 -0.70 -16.22
C PHE A 450 -3.07 -0.64 -15.18
N LYS A 451 -1.84 -0.43 -15.64
CA LYS A 451 -0.65 -0.31 -14.79
C LYS A 451 0.19 0.90 -15.19
N ALA A 452 0.48 1.76 -14.24
CA ALA A 452 1.27 2.94 -14.52
C ALA A 452 2.76 2.60 -14.65
N SER A 453 3.44 3.29 -15.58
CA SER A 453 4.89 3.27 -15.69
C SER A 453 5.54 3.83 -14.42
N THR A 454 6.68 3.26 -14.03
CA THR A 454 7.54 3.78 -12.96
C THR A 454 8.64 4.71 -13.47
N GLU A 455 8.73 4.89 -14.79
CA GLU A 455 9.76 5.77 -15.36
C GLU A 455 9.47 7.22 -14.99
N GLU A 456 10.51 7.89 -14.49
CA GLU A 456 10.43 9.32 -14.25
C GLU A 456 10.22 10.06 -15.57
N PRO A 457 9.26 11.00 -15.61
CA PRO A 457 9.06 11.84 -16.78
C PRO A 457 10.37 12.57 -17.16
N ILE A 458 10.62 12.73 -18.45
CA ILE A 458 11.84 13.35 -18.98
C ILE A 458 12.10 14.73 -18.37
N TRP A 459 11.04 15.50 -18.10
CA TRP A 459 11.13 16.84 -17.48
C TRP A 459 11.59 16.84 -16.00
N LEU A 460 11.53 15.69 -15.31
CA LEU A 460 12.10 15.53 -13.97
C LEU A 460 13.60 15.20 -14.04
N LYS A 461 14.04 14.46 -15.07
CA LYS A 461 15.45 14.11 -15.30
C LYS A 461 16.31 15.32 -15.74
N GLU A 462 15.69 16.37 -16.27
CA GLU A 462 16.39 17.60 -16.69
C GLU A 462 16.63 18.60 -15.54
N LYS A 463 16.18 18.28 -14.29
CA LYS A 463 16.33 19.16 -13.11
C LYS A 463 17.39 18.67 -12.12
N GLU A 464 18.04 17.54 -12.35
CA GLU A 464 19.24 17.08 -11.64
C GLU A 464 20.51 17.44 -12.44
#